data_55d454d44e1d5b248e29ffe8e52eb7b5
#
_entry.id   55d454d44e1d5b248e29ffe8e52eb7b5
#
_cell.length_a   1.000
_cell.length_b   1.000
_cell.length_c   1.000
_cell.angle_alpha   90.00
_cell.angle_beta   90.00
_cell.angle_gamma   90.00
#
_symmetry.space_group_name_H-M   'P 1'
#
loop_
_entity.id
_entity.type
_entity.pdbx_description
1 polymer ?
#
loop_
_entity_poly.entity_id
_entity_poly.type
_entity_poly.pdbx_seq_one_letter_code
_entity_poly.pdbx_strand_id
1 'polypeptide(L)'
;MDVGRKAKGPHRDAVLRHLALWVVVAAAVAGCASKPPAARGPFVSSAPFSKTLTGSGDAVCWSVKRAMLGQGYMLDRSGEPSVLTGTRDYQPDPKMNVTVRLQTTCADNRDGTSIVFVTAEREESKLQKMKQTTSAGVGPATLTMPAGSAKVLGVVRRETIDDPNFYNSFFTLVQGFVAQEDHRPHPDQQVAKQGN
;
A
#
# COMPACT_ATOMS: atom_id res chain seq x y z
N MET A 1 -46.00 69.08 -24.92
CA MET A 1 -45.61 68.27 -23.72
C MET A 1 -44.56 67.32 -24.15
N ASP A 2 -43.33 67.66 -23.79
CA ASP A 2 -42.10 67.05 -24.28
C ASP A 2 -41.58 66.04 -23.23
N VAL A 3 -41.48 64.78 -23.60
CA VAL A 3 -41.02 63.72 -22.69
C VAL A 3 -39.55 63.45 -22.98
N GLY A 4 -38.69 63.99 -22.11
CA GLY A 4 -37.26 63.87 -22.19
C GLY A 4 -36.75 62.41 -22.15
N ARG A 5 -36.18 61.97 -23.25
CA ARG A 5 -35.48 60.68 -23.40
C ARG A 5 -34.03 60.83 -22.82
N LYS A 6 -33.85 60.30 -21.63
CA LYS A 6 -32.52 60.24 -20.98
C LYS A 6 -31.62 59.28 -21.76
N ALA A 7 -30.62 59.79 -22.46
CA ALA A 7 -29.61 58.99 -23.15
C ALA A 7 -28.72 58.25 -22.13
N LYS A 8 -28.77 56.94 -22.13
CA LYS A 8 -27.88 56.07 -21.34
C LYS A 8 -26.54 55.97 -22.04
N GLY A 9 -25.52 56.59 -21.45
CA GLY A 9 -24.21 56.73 -22.07
C GLY A 9 -23.50 55.37 -22.23
N PRO A 10 -22.80 55.14 -23.34
CA PRO A 10 -22.14 53.85 -23.67
C PRO A 10 -20.96 53.47 -22.76
N HIS A 11 -20.49 54.38 -21.94
CA HIS A 11 -19.36 54.15 -21.04
C HIS A 11 -19.65 53.21 -19.84
N ARG A 12 -20.90 53.22 -19.36
CA ARG A 12 -21.28 52.40 -18.19
C ARG A 12 -21.37 50.90 -18.54
N ASP A 13 -21.79 50.58 -19.74
CA ASP A 13 -21.93 49.21 -20.19
C ASP A 13 -20.57 48.55 -20.50
N ALA A 14 -19.57 49.33 -20.94
CA ALA A 14 -18.21 48.88 -21.16
C ALA A 14 -17.50 48.55 -19.83
N VAL A 15 -17.64 49.43 -18.83
CA VAL A 15 -17.04 49.19 -17.49
C VAL A 15 -17.65 47.96 -16.79
N LEU A 16 -18.99 47.80 -16.90
CA LEU A 16 -19.63 46.61 -16.34
C LEU A 16 -19.17 45.30 -17.01
N ARG A 17 -18.96 45.30 -18.32
CA ARG A 17 -18.47 44.13 -19.06
C ARG A 17 -17.04 43.76 -18.65
N HIS A 18 -16.16 44.72 -18.46
CA HIS A 18 -14.79 44.49 -18.00
C HIS A 18 -14.76 43.99 -16.55
N LEU A 19 -15.59 44.54 -15.66
CA LEU A 19 -15.71 44.06 -14.28
C LEU A 19 -16.24 42.62 -14.22
N ALA A 20 -17.24 42.28 -15.03
CA ALA A 20 -17.76 40.94 -15.12
C ALA A 20 -16.72 39.90 -15.63
N LEU A 21 -15.88 40.32 -16.63
CA LEU A 21 -14.80 39.48 -17.13
C LEU A 21 -13.72 39.20 -16.07
N TRP A 22 -13.35 40.21 -15.28
CA TRP A 22 -12.35 40.08 -14.21
C TRP A 22 -12.84 39.16 -13.07
N VAL A 23 -14.15 39.22 -12.73
CA VAL A 23 -14.74 38.34 -11.71
C VAL A 23 -14.76 36.87 -12.18
N VAL A 24 -15.05 36.62 -13.46
CA VAL A 24 -15.03 35.24 -14.01
C VAL A 24 -13.62 34.67 -14.07
N VAL A 25 -12.62 35.45 -14.41
CA VAL A 25 -11.22 35.00 -14.43
C VAL A 25 -10.71 34.73 -13.01
N ALA A 26 -11.08 35.58 -12.02
CA ALA A 26 -10.70 35.35 -10.62
C ALA A 26 -11.34 34.08 -10.03
N ALA A 27 -12.56 33.71 -10.42
CA ALA A 27 -13.23 32.49 -9.98
C ALA A 27 -12.60 31.21 -10.57
N ALA A 28 -12.01 31.27 -11.76
CA ALA A 28 -11.38 30.11 -12.40
C ALA A 28 -10.05 29.69 -11.76
N VAL A 29 -9.37 30.56 -11.02
CA VAL A 29 -8.08 30.26 -10.38
C VAL A 29 -8.24 29.64 -8.98
N ALA A 30 -9.42 29.72 -8.36
CA ALA A 30 -9.67 29.20 -7.01
C ALA A 30 -9.91 27.69 -6.94
N GLY A 31 -9.86 26.96 -8.04
CA GLY A 31 -10.42 25.59 -8.16
C GLY A 31 -9.46 24.43 -8.07
N CYS A 32 -8.16 24.56 -7.76
CA CYS A 32 -7.24 23.41 -7.67
C CYS A 32 -6.22 23.53 -6.53
N ALA A 33 -6.65 23.86 -5.33
CA ALA A 33 -5.85 23.56 -4.16
C ALA A 33 -6.17 22.12 -3.71
N SER A 34 -5.63 21.12 -4.39
CA SER A 34 -5.54 19.77 -3.84
C SER A 34 -4.68 19.88 -2.58
N LYS A 35 -5.32 19.71 -1.42
CA LYS A 35 -4.65 19.66 -0.12
C LYS A 35 -3.54 18.61 -0.22
N PRO A 36 -2.26 18.96 -0.05
CA PRO A 36 -1.21 17.94 -0.04
C PRO A 36 -1.57 16.91 1.03
N PRO A 37 -1.35 15.61 0.78
CA PRO A 37 -1.57 14.60 1.80
C PRO A 37 -0.76 15.02 3.04
N ALA A 38 -1.43 15.14 4.17
CA ALA A 38 -0.79 15.50 5.42
C ALA A 38 0.36 14.51 5.63
N ALA A 39 1.59 15.02 5.71
CA ALA A 39 2.73 14.20 6.04
C ALA A 39 2.43 13.58 7.41
N ARG A 40 2.19 12.24 7.43
CA ARG A 40 1.99 11.53 8.68
C ARG A 40 3.25 11.68 9.49
N GLY A 41 3.12 12.17 10.72
CA GLY A 41 4.24 12.19 11.65
C GLY A 41 4.82 10.79 11.83
N PRO A 42 6.07 10.67 12.30
CA PRO A 42 6.78 9.39 12.42
C PRO A 42 6.03 8.40 13.34
N PHE A 43 5.17 8.88 14.25
CA PHE A 43 4.40 8.05 15.16
C PHE A 43 2.93 8.48 15.20
N VAL A 44 2.03 7.58 14.79
CA VAL A 44 0.58 7.77 14.80
C VAL A 44 -0.05 6.71 15.68
N SER A 45 -0.78 7.12 16.72
CA SER A 45 -1.40 6.24 17.71
C SER A 45 -2.51 5.33 17.15
N SER A 46 -3.03 5.62 15.97
CA SER A 46 -4.11 4.88 15.30
C SER A 46 -3.63 3.97 14.18
N ALA A 47 -2.34 3.64 14.14
CA ALA A 47 -1.80 2.77 13.10
C ALA A 47 -2.39 1.35 13.22
N PRO A 48 -2.97 0.77 12.16
CA PRO A 48 -3.62 -0.54 12.19
C PRO A 48 -2.62 -1.71 12.20
N PHE A 49 -1.35 -1.44 12.45
CA PHE A 49 -0.23 -2.34 12.23
C PHE A 49 0.01 -3.36 13.33
N SER A 50 -0.81 -3.42 14.37
CA SER A 50 -0.65 -4.40 15.45
C SER A 50 -1.99 -4.81 16.06
N LYS A 51 -2.02 -6.04 16.60
CA LYS A 51 -3.16 -6.57 17.34
C LYS A 51 -2.69 -7.56 18.40
N THR A 52 -3.26 -7.46 19.59
CA THR A 52 -3.09 -8.45 20.65
C THR A 52 -4.10 -9.59 20.45
N LEU A 53 -3.60 -10.81 20.56
CA LEU A 53 -4.35 -12.07 20.39
C LEU A 53 -4.14 -12.95 21.63
N THR A 54 -5.12 -13.78 21.97
CA THR A 54 -4.99 -14.77 23.04
C THR A 54 -4.11 -15.93 22.55
N GLY A 55 -3.21 -16.40 23.40
CA GLY A 55 -2.29 -17.51 23.11
C GLY A 55 -0.83 -17.12 23.26
N SER A 56 0.03 -18.15 23.33
CA SER A 56 1.48 -17.97 23.37
C SER A 56 2.04 -17.43 22.06
N GLY A 57 3.21 -16.81 22.11
CA GLY A 57 3.90 -16.29 20.93
C GLY A 57 4.03 -17.32 19.80
N ASP A 58 4.39 -18.56 20.15
CA ASP A 58 4.56 -19.63 19.18
C ASP A 58 3.23 -20.03 18.51
N ALA A 59 2.15 -20.19 19.29
CA ALA A 59 0.83 -20.56 18.77
C ALA A 59 0.27 -19.45 17.86
N VAL A 60 0.45 -18.21 18.26
CA VAL A 60 0.01 -17.04 17.47
C VAL A 60 0.83 -16.91 16.20
N CYS A 61 2.17 -17.06 16.26
CA CYS A 61 3.03 -17.04 15.06
C CYS A 61 2.71 -18.19 14.10
N TRP A 62 2.40 -19.38 14.63
CA TRP A 62 1.94 -20.48 13.80
C TRP A 62 0.64 -20.16 13.07
N SER A 63 -0.29 -19.52 13.75
CA SER A 63 -1.57 -19.06 13.16
C SER A 63 -1.35 -17.98 12.09
N VAL A 64 -0.43 -17.03 12.32
CA VAL A 64 0.01 -16.05 11.33
C VAL A 64 0.59 -16.74 10.09
N LYS A 65 1.47 -17.71 10.29
CA LYS A 65 2.07 -18.50 9.21
C LYS A 65 1.00 -19.19 8.36
N ARG A 66 0.01 -19.82 9.00
CA ARG A 66 -1.12 -20.48 8.31
C ARG A 66 -1.97 -19.47 7.53
N ALA A 67 -2.24 -18.30 8.12
CA ALA A 67 -2.98 -17.23 7.46
C ALA A 67 -2.28 -16.76 6.19
N MET A 68 -0.97 -16.52 6.25
CA MET A 68 -0.19 -16.11 5.09
C MET A 68 -0.16 -17.18 3.99
N LEU A 69 0.13 -18.43 4.36
CA LEU A 69 0.13 -19.55 3.41
C LEU A 69 -1.24 -19.78 2.77
N GLY A 70 -2.32 -19.68 3.56
CA GLY A 70 -3.70 -19.82 3.08
C GLY A 70 -4.12 -18.72 2.09
N GLN A 71 -3.44 -17.56 2.12
CA GLN A 71 -3.63 -16.47 1.17
C GLN A 71 -2.65 -16.50 -0.01
N GLY A 72 -1.85 -17.55 -0.13
CA GLY A 72 -0.91 -17.72 -1.25
C GLY A 72 0.38 -16.94 -1.13
N TYR A 73 0.76 -16.50 0.09
CA TYR A 73 2.09 -15.94 0.29
C TYR A 73 3.14 -17.03 0.30
N MET A 74 4.23 -16.83 -0.40
CA MET A 74 5.44 -17.63 -0.31
C MET A 74 6.28 -17.08 0.84
N LEU A 75 6.56 -17.94 1.85
CA LEU A 75 7.31 -17.53 3.03
C LEU A 75 8.81 -17.68 2.82
N ASP A 76 9.58 -16.70 3.29
CA ASP A 76 11.04 -16.76 3.33
C ASP A 76 11.49 -17.77 4.39
N ARG A 77 12.50 -18.56 4.06
CA ARG A 77 13.04 -19.60 4.96
C ARG A 77 14.03 -19.08 5.99
N SER A 78 14.47 -17.87 5.82
CA SER A 78 15.51 -17.25 6.66
C SER A 78 14.86 -16.38 7.71
N GLY A 79 15.19 -16.57 8.95
CA GLY A 79 14.80 -15.63 9.99
C GLY A 79 14.59 -16.29 11.35
N GLU A 80 14.38 -15.44 12.29
CA GLU A 80 13.97 -15.76 13.64
C GLU A 80 12.54 -16.35 13.62
N PRO A 81 12.22 -17.38 14.42
CA PRO A 81 10.89 -17.99 14.43
C PRO A 81 9.74 -17.02 14.72
N SER A 82 10.03 -15.95 15.45
CA SER A 82 9.08 -14.86 15.78
C SER A 82 8.84 -13.86 14.63
N VAL A 83 9.68 -13.90 13.56
CA VAL A 83 9.59 -13.00 12.41
C VAL A 83 9.27 -13.81 11.16
N LEU A 84 8.15 -13.49 10.52
CA LEU A 84 7.72 -14.13 9.28
C LEU A 84 7.68 -13.08 8.17
N THR A 85 8.35 -13.36 7.08
CA THR A 85 8.26 -12.56 5.85
C THR A 85 7.68 -13.41 4.74
N GLY A 86 6.77 -12.86 3.99
CA GLY A 86 6.18 -13.55 2.85
C GLY A 86 5.88 -12.61 1.70
N THR A 87 5.93 -13.14 0.50
CA THR A 87 5.72 -12.41 -0.74
C THR A 87 4.62 -13.07 -1.55
N ARG A 88 3.74 -12.27 -2.13
CA ARG A 88 2.69 -12.71 -3.05
C ARG A 88 2.70 -11.85 -4.29
N ASP A 89 2.83 -12.49 -5.45
CA ASP A 89 2.74 -11.85 -6.75
C ASP A 89 1.38 -12.09 -7.37
N TYR A 90 0.84 -11.08 -8.04
CA TYR A 90 -0.34 -11.20 -8.88
C TYR A 90 -0.29 -10.20 -10.04
N GLN A 91 -0.99 -10.52 -11.11
CA GLN A 91 -0.99 -9.75 -12.35
C GLN A 91 -2.41 -9.24 -12.65
N PRO A 92 -2.76 -8.01 -12.22
CA PRO A 92 -4.08 -7.43 -12.48
C PRO A 92 -4.27 -7.04 -13.95
N ASP A 93 -3.18 -6.83 -14.66
CA ASP A 93 -3.15 -6.41 -16.08
C ASP A 93 -1.95 -7.08 -16.78
N PRO A 94 -2.04 -7.50 -18.05
CA PRO A 94 -0.93 -8.15 -18.78
C PRO A 94 0.38 -7.35 -18.84
N LYS A 95 0.34 -6.04 -18.57
CA LYS A 95 1.50 -5.16 -18.60
C LYS A 95 1.95 -4.73 -17.20
N MET A 96 1.26 -5.16 -16.15
CA MET A 96 1.53 -4.76 -14.77
C MET A 96 1.61 -5.98 -13.88
N ASN A 97 2.68 -6.08 -13.11
CA ASN A 97 2.84 -7.04 -12.04
C ASN A 97 2.79 -6.30 -10.70
N VAL A 98 2.11 -6.88 -9.72
CA VAL A 98 2.02 -6.35 -8.36
C VAL A 98 2.57 -7.39 -7.40
N THR A 99 3.55 -6.98 -6.60
CA THR A 99 4.13 -7.78 -5.53
C THR A 99 3.69 -7.18 -4.19
N VAL A 100 3.09 -8.00 -3.34
CA VAL A 100 2.80 -7.63 -1.94
C VAL A 100 3.76 -8.40 -1.04
N ARG A 101 4.55 -7.67 -0.28
CA ARG A 101 5.44 -8.19 0.75
C ARG A 101 4.82 -7.94 2.11
N LEU A 102 4.67 -8.98 2.90
CA LEU A 102 4.15 -8.93 4.26
C LEU A 102 5.26 -9.34 5.23
N GLN A 103 5.53 -8.49 6.21
CA GLN A 103 6.43 -8.80 7.31
C GLN A 103 5.66 -8.75 8.62
N THR A 104 5.79 -9.80 9.43
CA THR A 104 5.11 -9.92 10.72
C THR A 104 6.11 -10.25 11.81
N THR A 105 5.86 -9.73 13.01
CA THR A 105 6.62 -10.07 14.22
C THR A 105 5.63 -10.38 15.33
N CYS A 106 5.81 -11.53 15.99
CA CYS A 106 5.01 -11.94 17.13
C CYS A 106 5.83 -11.74 18.42
N ALA A 107 5.22 -11.15 19.44
CA ALA A 107 5.85 -10.96 20.73
C ALA A 107 4.90 -11.44 21.84
N ASP A 108 5.42 -12.24 22.77
CA ASP A 108 4.68 -12.75 23.91
C ASP A 108 4.58 -11.68 25.00
N ASN A 109 3.37 -11.45 25.53
CA ASN A 109 3.12 -10.48 26.61
C ASN A 109 3.26 -11.09 28.01
N ARG A 110 3.52 -12.41 28.14
CA ARG A 110 3.65 -13.14 29.41
C ARG A 110 2.37 -13.21 30.27
N ASP A 111 1.24 -12.74 29.76
CA ASP A 111 -0.07 -12.75 30.42
C ASP A 111 -1.04 -13.76 29.72
N GLY A 112 -0.49 -14.65 28.88
CA GLY A 112 -1.29 -15.56 28.07
C GLY A 112 -1.79 -14.92 26.77
N THR A 113 -1.34 -13.72 26.47
CA THR A 113 -1.59 -13.04 25.19
C THR A 113 -0.30 -12.80 24.43
N SER A 114 -0.41 -12.54 23.13
CA SER A 114 0.71 -12.15 22.28
C SER A 114 0.29 -11.02 21.36
N ILE A 115 1.22 -10.11 21.07
CA ILE A 115 1.00 -9.04 20.12
C ILE A 115 1.63 -9.40 18.77
N VAL A 116 0.92 -9.19 17.69
CA VAL A 116 1.40 -9.33 16.32
C VAL A 116 1.54 -7.95 15.71
N PHE A 117 2.75 -7.63 15.27
CA PHE A 117 3.04 -6.46 14.45
C PHE A 117 3.08 -6.88 12.98
N VAL A 118 2.53 -6.07 12.10
CA VAL A 118 2.44 -6.34 10.66
C VAL A 118 2.80 -5.11 9.87
N THR A 119 3.66 -5.27 8.86
CA THR A 119 3.91 -4.25 7.85
C THR A 119 3.69 -4.87 6.47
N ALA A 120 2.94 -4.21 5.62
CA ALA A 120 2.71 -4.63 4.24
C ALA A 120 3.20 -3.57 3.26
N GLU A 121 3.98 -3.99 2.27
CA GLU A 121 4.45 -3.16 1.17
C GLU A 121 3.87 -3.68 -0.14
N ARG A 122 3.47 -2.76 -0.99
CA ARG A 122 3.02 -3.03 -2.35
C ARG A 122 4.00 -2.43 -3.34
N GLU A 123 4.48 -3.25 -4.25
CA GLU A 123 5.32 -2.85 -5.36
C GLU A 123 4.60 -3.10 -6.67
N GLU A 124 4.52 -2.09 -7.53
CA GLU A 124 3.98 -2.20 -8.88
C GLU A 124 5.13 -2.12 -9.90
N SER A 125 5.20 -3.11 -10.77
CA SER A 125 6.14 -3.16 -11.88
C SER A 125 5.40 -3.16 -13.21
N LYS A 126 5.87 -2.34 -14.16
CA LYS A 126 5.30 -2.26 -15.51
C LYS A 126 6.32 -2.59 -16.57
N LEU A 127 5.83 -3.17 -17.67
CA LEU A 127 6.65 -3.43 -18.82
C LEU A 127 7.02 -2.12 -19.52
N GLN A 128 8.28 -1.75 -19.46
CA GLN A 128 8.84 -0.53 -20.05
C GLN A 128 9.77 -0.85 -21.21
N LYS A 129 9.77 -0.01 -22.25
CA LYS A 129 10.77 -0.07 -23.31
C LYS A 129 12.01 0.69 -22.86
N MET A 130 13.11 -0.01 -22.67
CA MET A 130 14.41 0.61 -22.46
C MET A 130 15.18 0.64 -23.77
N LYS A 131 15.70 1.82 -24.10
CA LYS A 131 16.65 1.97 -25.22
C LYS A 131 17.99 1.41 -24.77
N GLN A 132 18.49 0.43 -25.48
CA GLN A 132 19.85 -0.07 -25.29
C GLN A 132 20.80 0.79 -26.13
N THR A 133 21.84 1.30 -25.49
CA THR A 133 22.93 1.99 -26.17
C THR A 133 24.19 1.19 -25.99
N THR A 134 24.91 0.97 -27.07
CA THR A 134 26.24 0.33 -27.05
C THR A 134 27.28 1.42 -27.26
N SER A 135 28.22 1.52 -26.35
CA SER A 135 29.35 2.45 -26.48
C SER A 135 30.55 1.66 -26.95
N ALA A 136 31.09 2.02 -28.11
CA ALA A 136 32.38 1.51 -28.60
C ALA A 136 33.37 2.70 -28.62
N GLY A 137 34.46 2.60 -27.86
CA GLY A 137 35.50 3.61 -27.81
C GLY A 137 36.89 3.01 -27.86
N VAL A 138 37.76 3.65 -28.63
CA VAL A 138 39.19 3.38 -28.66
C VAL A 138 39.88 4.70 -28.32
N GLY A 139 40.45 4.78 -27.11
CA GLY A 139 41.07 6.02 -26.60
C GLY A 139 40.05 7.05 -26.07
N PRO A 140 40.35 8.35 -26.13
CA PRO A 140 39.51 9.41 -25.52
C PRO A 140 38.21 9.69 -26.28
N ALA A 141 37.94 9.04 -27.39
CA ALA A 141 36.71 9.19 -28.19
C ALA A 141 35.77 7.98 -28.01
N THR A 142 34.60 8.22 -27.40
CA THR A 142 33.54 7.20 -27.25
C THR A 142 32.40 7.51 -28.19
N LEU A 143 32.07 6.59 -29.10
CA LEU A 143 30.89 6.70 -29.94
C LEU A 143 29.77 5.86 -29.37
N THR A 144 28.67 6.51 -28.99
CA THR A 144 27.47 5.84 -28.46
C THR A 144 26.46 5.63 -29.59
N MET A 145 26.14 4.38 -29.89
CA MET A 145 25.15 4.02 -30.89
C MET A 145 23.91 3.38 -30.25
N PRO A 146 22.70 3.66 -30.75
CA PRO A 146 21.51 2.96 -30.31
C PRO A 146 21.58 1.49 -30.75
N ALA A 147 21.61 0.56 -29.79
CA ALA A 147 21.71 -0.88 -30.01
C ALA A 147 20.36 -1.61 -30.05
N GLY A 148 19.25 -0.88 -30.01
CA GLY A 148 17.91 -1.47 -30.02
C GLY A 148 17.05 -1.05 -28.82
N SER A 149 15.91 -1.70 -28.65
CA SER A 149 15.05 -1.53 -27.46
C SER A 149 14.67 -2.88 -26.88
N ALA A 150 14.89 -3.06 -25.58
CA ALA A 150 14.39 -4.21 -24.83
C ALA A 150 13.18 -3.83 -24.01
N LYS A 151 12.23 -4.77 -23.84
CA LYS A 151 11.13 -4.61 -22.87
C LYS A 151 11.58 -5.23 -21.56
N VAL A 152 11.61 -4.44 -20.50
CA VAL A 152 11.96 -4.89 -19.15
C VAL A 152 10.87 -4.50 -18.16
N LEU A 153 10.66 -5.34 -17.13
CA LEU A 153 9.82 -4.98 -16.01
C LEU A 153 10.58 -3.96 -15.16
N GLY A 154 10.05 -2.75 -15.06
CA GLY A 154 10.58 -1.70 -14.19
C GLY A 154 9.60 -1.38 -13.07
N VAL A 155 10.11 -1.24 -11.85
CA VAL A 155 9.32 -0.77 -10.70
C VAL A 155 8.89 0.65 -10.96
N VAL A 156 7.58 0.89 -10.91
CA VAL A 156 6.99 2.21 -11.15
C VAL A 156 6.42 2.83 -9.88
N ARG A 157 6.12 2.00 -8.88
CA ARG A 157 5.58 2.44 -7.59
C ARG A 157 5.95 1.46 -6.49
N ARG A 158 6.26 1.99 -5.32
CA ARG A 158 6.39 1.25 -4.06
C ARG A 158 5.74 2.07 -2.96
N GLU A 159 4.90 1.44 -2.17
CA GLU A 159 4.18 2.09 -1.08
C GLU A 159 3.90 1.11 0.05
N THR A 160 3.86 1.61 1.28
CA THR A 160 3.32 0.86 2.41
C THR A 160 1.79 0.84 2.30
N ILE A 161 1.18 -0.33 2.45
CA ILE A 161 -0.26 -0.46 2.55
C ILE A 161 -0.65 0.09 3.92
N ASP A 162 -1.50 1.11 3.94
CA ASP A 162 -2.01 1.74 5.16
C ASP A 162 -3.54 1.63 5.31
N ASP A 163 -4.18 0.85 4.43
CA ASP A 163 -5.61 0.59 4.47
C ASP A 163 -5.99 -0.25 5.71
N PRO A 164 -6.79 0.29 6.65
CA PRO A 164 -7.23 -0.45 7.82
C PRO A 164 -8.00 -1.73 7.50
N ASN A 165 -8.72 -1.78 6.38
CA ASN A 165 -9.50 -2.96 5.99
C ASN A 165 -8.57 -4.14 5.63
N PHE A 166 -7.43 -3.85 5.02
CA PHE A 166 -6.41 -4.87 4.75
C PHE A 166 -5.95 -5.55 6.05
N TYR A 167 -5.58 -4.76 7.06
CA TYR A 167 -5.10 -5.27 8.35
C TYR A 167 -6.21 -5.93 9.17
N ASN A 168 -7.41 -5.37 9.18
CA ASN A 168 -8.55 -5.99 9.85
C ASN A 168 -8.88 -7.37 9.25
N SER A 169 -8.85 -7.50 7.93
CA SER A 169 -9.07 -8.77 7.25
C SER A 169 -7.98 -9.79 7.59
N PHE A 170 -6.71 -9.35 7.59
CA PHE A 170 -5.59 -10.20 7.98
C PHE A 170 -5.73 -10.69 9.43
N PHE A 171 -5.97 -9.79 10.38
CA PHE A 171 -6.11 -10.16 11.78
C PHE A 171 -7.35 -11.03 12.06
N THR A 172 -8.44 -10.82 11.34
CA THR A 172 -9.63 -11.69 11.44
C THR A 172 -9.30 -13.10 11.01
N LEU A 173 -8.54 -13.26 9.93
CA LEU A 173 -8.10 -14.57 9.46
C LEU A 173 -7.17 -15.25 10.48
N VAL A 174 -6.20 -14.51 11.04
CA VAL A 174 -5.30 -15.04 12.08
C VAL A 174 -6.07 -15.48 13.31
N GLN A 175 -7.06 -14.69 13.78
CA GLN A 175 -7.92 -15.04 14.91
C GLN A 175 -8.69 -16.33 14.66
N GLY A 176 -9.18 -16.55 13.44
CA GLY A 176 -9.83 -17.80 13.06
C GLY A 176 -8.91 -19.01 13.20
N PHE A 177 -7.61 -18.89 12.88
CA PHE A 177 -6.65 -19.98 13.09
C PHE A 177 -6.26 -20.15 14.55
N VAL A 178 -6.12 -19.07 15.34
CA VAL A 178 -5.88 -19.15 16.79
C VAL A 178 -7.03 -19.93 17.46
N ALA A 179 -8.28 -19.60 17.16
CA ALA A 179 -9.43 -20.29 17.72
C ALA A 179 -9.49 -21.77 17.35
N GLN A 180 -8.98 -22.16 16.18
CA GLN A 180 -8.88 -23.57 15.78
C GLN A 180 -7.81 -24.34 16.55
N GLU A 181 -6.71 -23.68 16.94
CA GLU A 181 -5.66 -24.31 17.76
C GLU A 181 -6.16 -24.59 19.18
N ASP A 182 -6.93 -23.68 19.79
CA ASP A 182 -7.53 -23.88 21.12
C ASP A 182 -8.49 -25.07 21.18
N HIS A 183 -9.08 -25.44 20.05
CA HIS A 183 -10.02 -26.59 19.96
C HIS A 183 -9.31 -27.90 19.60
N ARG A 184 -8.00 -27.92 19.37
CA ARG A 184 -7.27 -29.18 19.19
C ARG A 184 -7.07 -29.88 20.50
N PRO A 185 -7.44 -31.20 20.61
CA PRO A 185 -7.09 -31.99 21.78
C PRO A 185 -5.57 -32.03 21.93
N HIS A 186 -5.05 -31.56 23.06
CA HIS A 186 -3.64 -31.68 23.38
C HIS A 186 -3.19 -33.11 23.27
N PRO A 187 -2.03 -33.43 22.66
CA PRO A 187 -1.55 -34.81 22.51
C PRO A 187 -1.46 -35.54 23.84
N ASP A 188 -1.25 -34.86 24.96
CA ASP A 188 -1.25 -35.45 26.31
C ASP A 188 -2.59 -35.97 26.76
N GLN A 189 -3.71 -35.47 26.23
CA GLN A 189 -5.06 -35.96 26.53
C GLN A 189 -5.42 -37.22 25.71
N GLN A 190 -4.74 -37.47 24.59
CA GLN A 190 -4.95 -38.65 23.78
C GLN A 190 -4.25 -39.88 24.37
N VAL A 191 -3.11 -39.73 25.04
CA VAL A 191 -2.38 -40.81 25.69
C VAL A 191 -3.14 -41.33 26.91
N ALA A 192 -3.83 -40.46 27.68
CA ALA A 192 -4.63 -40.84 28.83
C ALA A 192 -5.87 -41.62 28.46
N LYS A 193 -6.40 -41.53 27.23
CA LYS A 193 -7.59 -42.28 26.79
C LYS A 193 -7.27 -43.66 26.21
N GLN A 194 -6.03 -43.97 25.88
CA GLN A 194 -5.61 -45.26 25.33
C GLN A 194 -5.02 -46.22 26.38
N GLY A 195 -4.93 -45.80 27.65
CA GLY A 195 -4.34 -46.57 28.75
C GLY A 195 -5.35 -47.20 29.73
N ASN A 196 -6.64 -47.32 29.36
CA ASN A 196 -7.63 -47.94 30.24
C ASN A 196 -8.32 -49.09 29.54
#